data_4f41519df3c3aaf6221d051e17a7a0fb
#
_entry.id   4f41519df3c3aaf6221d051e17a7a0fb
#
_cell.length_a   1.000
_cell.length_b   1.000
_cell.length_c   1.000
_cell.angle_alpha   90.00
_cell.angle_beta   90.00
_cell.angle_gamma   90.00
#
_symmetry.space_group_name_H-M   'P 1'
#
loop_
_entity.id
_entity.type
_entity.pdbx_description
1 polymer ?
#
loop_
_entity_poly.entity_id
_entity_poly.type
_entity_poly.pdbx_seq_one_letter_code
_entity_poly.pdbx_strand_id
1 'polypeptide(L)'
;MSFCLINKPLSAQAPATSYTLSVTVAGTGSGTITSSPAGISCKPTCNAPFGAGSSVKLTVAPAKGSYFAGWSGACKGTGACALTVNGNLSATATFNLNQTVKVLNHIIFMMQENRGLDHYFGALRQYWRSNRFADISFDGLPQFNPASGNAPLYGPPPTNPGCDPASPPPNDCIENSKSPSVASYHLITQCIENPSPSWNEGHVDWNLSNPVSGSPTLDGYVYTGAHDARNNSPPFYDVNGIRVMGYYDNTDLNYYYYLASQFSTSDRWFSPAMTRTQPNRHYLIAGTSQGYAYPIGTDSNDQALLTAKTIFQSLQNSGISWKIYVDPANTPCVSNPTSQCLLAYSYIQDFQWGQTIPQSYPSNLAPISQYFTDVKNGTLPQVAMIESAGPAGLDEHGSDSDQYPIDIQLGAQYVESLINPLMTSVSWKDSVFILTYDEAGGLYDHVAAQSAKSPDGIKPVDLLPGDICTTTTGPTCDFTYTGYRVPLLVISPYARKHYVNHQVADYTAILKLIETRFGLPALTKRDAAQMSMTAYFNFNTPPWMTPPKPPAQSTSGSCYLNQLP
;
A
#
# COMPACT_ATOMS: atom_id res chain seq x y z
N MET A 1 -5.79 -98.93 35.51
CA MET A 1 -5.79 -97.47 35.71
C MET A 1 -6.11 -96.82 34.38
N SER A 2 -7.39 -96.41 34.22
CA SER A 2 -7.87 -95.83 32.98
C SER A 2 -7.89 -94.31 33.16
N PHE A 3 -7.05 -93.59 32.37
CA PHE A 3 -7.03 -92.10 32.38
C PHE A 3 -8.10 -91.53 31.44
N CYS A 4 -9.09 -90.89 31.99
CA CYS A 4 -10.13 -90.18 31.26
C CYS A 4 -9.60 -88.80 30.92
N LEU A 5 -9.34 -88.53 29.62
CA LEU A 5 -8.99 -87.19 29.11
C LEU A 5 -10.28 -86.40 28.93
N ILE A 6 -10.45 -85.32 29.75
CA ILE A 6 -11.55 -84.38 29.61
C ILE A 6 -11.14 -83.34 28.56
N ASN A 7 -11.72 -83.44 27.34
CA ASN A 7 -11.65 -82.37 26.34
C ASN A 7 -12.52 -81.20 26.78
N LYS A 8 -11.89 -80.06 27.11
CA LYS A 8 -12.56 -78.78 27.29
C LYS A 8 -12.97 -78.24 25.90
N PRO A 9 -14.22 -77.85 25.68
CA PRO A 9 -14.59 -77.24 24.40
C PRO A 9 -13.93 -75.85 24.27
N LEU A 10 -13.28 -75.59 23.12
CA LEU A 10 -12.84 -74.26 22.74
C LEU A 10 -14.08 -73.34 22.64
N SER A 11 -14.15 -72.34 23.52
CA SER A 11 -15.15 -71.29 23.42
C SER A 11 -14.91 -70.56 22.12
N ALA A 12 -15.82 -70.62 21.17
CA ALA A 12 -15.80 -69.76 19.98
C ALA A 12 -16.01 -68.35 20.43
N GLN A 13 -14.96 -67.50 20.29
CA GLN A 13 -15.02 -66.09 20.57
C GLN A 13 -15.96 -65.44 19.54
N ALA A 14 -16.99 -64.75 20.01
CA ALA A 14 -17.92 -64.01 19.13
C ALA A 14 -17.14 -63.09 18.22
N PRO A 15 -17.49 -62.93 16.95
CA PRO A 15 -16.79 -62.07 16.04
C PRO A 15 -16.82 -60.62 16.59
N ALA A 16 -15.64 -60.03 16.70
CA ALA A 16 -15.51 -58.63 17.18
C ALA A 16 -16.31 -57.71 16.26
N THR A 17 -17.25 -56.94 16.86
CA THR A 17 -18.04 -55.96 16.11
C THR A 17 -17.11 -54.93 15.50
N SER A 18 -17.22 -54.71 14.20
CA SER A 18 -16.45 -53.67 13.48
C SER A 18 -17.39 -52.71 12.75
N TYR A 19 -16.95 -51.47 12.61
CA TYR A 19 -17.67 -50.43 11.90
C TYR A 19 -16.79 -49.84 10.81
N THR A 20 -17.40 -49.36 9.73
CA THR A 20 -16.69 -48.75 8.59
C THR A 20 -16.44 -47.28 8.83
N LEU A 21 -15.17 -46.85 8.72
CA LEU A 21 -14.79 -45.47 8.56
C LEU A 21 -14.56 -45.19 7.09
N SER A 22 -15.34 -44.24 6.54
CA SER A 22 -15.23 -43.76 5.15
C SER A 22 -14.62 -42.39 5.11
N VAL A 23 -13.67 -42.15 4.23
CA VAL A 23 -13.11 -40.83 3.99
C VAL A 23 -13.31 -40.37 2.54
N THR A 24 -13.58 -39.11 2.34
CA THR A 24 -13.75 -38.49 1.02
C THR A 24 -12.74 -37.35 0.84
N VAL A 25 -12.17 -37.28 -0.35
CA VAL A 25 -11.34 -36.13 -0.79
C VAL A 25 -12.21 -35.21 -1.62
N ALA A 26 -12.28 -33.93 -1.22
CA ALA A 26 -13.05 -32.89 -1.89
C ALA A 26 -12.16 -31.64 -2.18
N GLY A 27 -12.71 -30.68 -2.92
CA GLY A 27 -12.06 -29.40 -3.26
C GLY A 27 -11.42 -29.39 -4.64
N THR A 28 -10.74 -28.28 -4.95
CA THR A 28 -10.09 -28.03 -6.25
C THR A 28 -8.66 -28.57 -6.34
N GLY A 29 -8.04 -28.84 -5.18
CA GLY A 29 -6.70 -29.40 -5.06
C GLY A 29 -6.70 -30.92 -4.88
N SER A 30 -5.55 -31.44 -4.45
CA SER A 30 -5.37 -32.87 -4.20
C SER A 30 -4.50 -33.12 -2.97
N GLY A 31 -4.60 -34.32 -2.42
CA GLY A 31 -3.82 -34.75 -1.27
C GLY A 31 -4.11 -36.22 -0.93
N THR A 32 -3.43 -36.76 0.06
CA THR A 32 -3.62 -38.10 0.57
C THR A 32 -4.11 -38.06 2.02
N ILE A 33 -4.86 -39.09 2.43
CA ILE A 33 -5.32 -39.27 3.79
C ILE A 33 -4.88 -40.67 4.26
N THR A 34 -4.24 -40.74 5.41
CA THR A 34 -3.83 -42.01 6.04
C THR A 34 -4.43 -42.13 7.43
N SER A 35 -4.56 -43.38 7.94
CA SER A 35 -5.02 -43.62 9.29
C SER A 35 -3.97 -44.33 10.16
N SER A 36 -4.06 -44.05 11.47
CA SER A 36 -3.38 -44.80 12.51
C SER A 36 -4.43 -45.21 13.58
N PRO A 37 -4.68 -46.52 13.81
CA PRO A 37 -4.10 -47.68 13.15
C PRO A 37 -4.29 -47.70 11.63
N ALA A 38 -3.40 -48.43 10.92
CA ALA A 38 -3.44 -48.54 9.47
C ALA A 38 -4.75 -49.17 8.99
N GLY A 39 -5.31 -48.72 7.90
CA GLY A 39 -6.55 -49.17 7.29
C GLY A 39 -6.97 -48.26 6.15
N ILE A 40 -6.80 -46.95 6.32
CA ILE A 40 -7.07 -45.97 5.28
C ILE A 40 -5.75 -45.45 4.70
N SER A 41 -5.66 -45.48 3.38
CA SER A 41 -4.64 -44.83 2.54
C SER A 41 -5.36 -44.33 1.29
N CYS A 42 -6.06 -43.20 1.42
CA CYS A 42 -6.89 -42.65 0.36
C CYS A 42 -6.06 -41.67 -0.50
N LYS A 43 -5.84 -41.87 -1.77
CA LYS A 43 -6.21 -42.99 -2.68
C LYS A 43 -5.11 -44.06 -2.72
N PRO A 44 -5.43 -45.38 -2.91
CA PRO A 44 -6.72 -45.86 -3.43
C PRO A 44 -7.72 -46.28 -2.35
N THR A 45 -7.30 -46.62 -1.10
CA THR A 45 -8.20 -47.21 -0.08
C THR A 45 -8.79 -46.09 0.81
N CYS A 46 -10.04 -45.71 0.55
CA CYS A 46 -10.74 -44.66 1.27
C CYS A 46 -11.77 -45.15 2.30
N ASN A 47 -11.94 -46.44 2.45
CA ASN A 47 -12.83 -47.07 3.42
C ASN A 47 -12.11 -48.23 4.11
N ALA A 48 -12.29 -48.37 5.41
CA ALA A 48 -11.73 -49.49 6.16
C ALA A 48 -12.61 -49.82 7.37
N PRO A 49 -12.72 -51.13 7.76
CA PRO A 49 -13.33 -51.55 9.01
C PRO A 49 -12.36 -51.34 10.18
N PHE A 50 -12.87 -50.86 11.30
CA PHE A 50 -12.17 -50.75 12.59
C PHE A 50 -13.02 -51.39 13.69
N GLY A 51 -12.39 -52.04 14.65
CA GLY A 51 -13.09 -52.63 15.79
C GLY A 51 -13.88 -51.58 16.59
N ALA A 52 -15.00 -51.98 17.17
CA ALA A 52 -15.80 -51.12 18.03
C ALA A 52 -14.95 -50.56 19.18
N GLY A 53 -15.04 -49.24 19.43
CA GLY A 53 -14.25 -48.53 20.44
C GLY A 53 -12.83 -48.15 20.00
N SER A 54 -12.39 -48.49 18.79
CA SER A 54 -11.05 -48.13 18.31
C SER A 54 -10.89 -46.62 18.20
N SER A 55 -9.75 -46.10 18.69
CA SER A 55 -9.33 -44.71 18.44
C SER A 55 -8.56 -44.67 17.12
N VAL A 56 -9.06 -43.92 16.16
CA VAL A 56 -8.47 -43.76 14.83
C VAL A 56 -8.10 -42.33 14.59
N LYS A 57 -6.82 -42.06 14.28
CA LYS A 57 -6.32 -40.74 13.90
C LYS A 57 -6.16 -40.71 12.38
N LEU A 58 -6.79 -39.71 11.74
CA LEU A 58 -6.58 -39.41 10.34
C LEU A 58 -5.52 -38.30 10.18
N THR A 59 -4.60 -38.51 9.24
CA THR A 59 -3.54 -37.58 8.86
C THR A 59 -3.68 -37.21 7.38
N VAL A 60 -3.58 -35.93 7.06
CA VAL A 60 -3.65 -35.39 5.69
C VAL A 60 -2.26 -34.98 5.22
N ALA A 61 -1.97 -35.20 3.95
CA ALA A 61 -0.78 -34.71 3.26
C ALA A 61 -1.20 -34.06 1.92
N PRO A 62 -1.25 -32.73 1.85
CA PRO A 62 -1.54 -32.03 0.59
C PRO A 62 -0.49 -32.33 -0.47
N ALA A 63 -0.92 -32.51 -1.71
CA ALA A 63 -0.02 -32.64 -2.86
C ALA A 63 0.66 -31.29 -3.18
N LYS A 64 1.75 -31.32 -3.95
CA LYS A 64 2.45 -30.11 -4.41
C LYS A 64 1.46 -29.16 -5.12
N GLY A 65 1.44 -27.89 -4.70
CA GLY A 65 0.52 -26.89 -5.23
C GLY A 65 -0.88 -26.92 -4.63
N SER A 66 -1.12 -27.74 -3.60
CA SER A 66 -2.39 -27.80 -2.87
C SER A 66 -2.20 -27.51 -1.39
N TYR A 67 -3.26 -27.11 -0.72
CA TYR A 67 -3.30 -26.98 0.74
C TYR A 67 -4.54 -27.67 1.31
N PHE A 68 -4.48 -28.05 2.58
CA PHE A 68 -5.61 -28.65 3.28
C PHE A 68 -6.52 -27.53 3.81
N ALA A 69 -7.75 -27.47 3.28
CA ALA A 69 -8.72 -26.44 3.64
C ALA A 69 -9.54 -26.79 4.89
N GLY A 70 -9.61 -28.09 5.26
CA GLY A 70 -10.28 -28.51 6.50
C GLY A 70 -11.05 -29.81 6.37
N TRP A 71 -11.50 -30.28 7.54
CA TRP A 71 -12.36 -31.45 7.72
C TRP A 71 -13.83 -31.06 7.79
N SER A 72 -14.69 -31.94 7.31
CA SER A 72 -16.13 -31.92 7.57
C SER A 72 -16.68 -33.34 7.83
N GLY A 73 -17.89 -33.44 8.33
CA GLY A 73 -18.49 -34.73 8.76
C GLY A 73 -18.11 -35.09 10.20
N ALA A 74 -17.57 -36.29 10.43
CA ALA A 74 -17.16 -36.74 11.75
C ALA A 74 -16.01 -35.94 12.37
N CYS A 75 -15.18 -35.29 11.56
CA CYS A 75 -14.19 -34.29 11.98
C CYS A 75 -14.59 -32.91 11.49
N LYS A 76 -14.05 -31.84 12.14
CA LYS A 76 -14.30 -30.43 11.78
C LYS A 76 -13.03 -29.58 11.91
N GLY A 77 -12.97 -28.51 11.12
CA GLY A 77 -11.86 -27.52 11.16
C GLY A 77 -10.58 -28.05 10.52
N THR A 78 -9.46 -27.38 10.78
CA THR A 78 -8.14 -27.68 10.18
C THR A 78 -7.21 -28.46 11.11
N GLY A 79 -7.63 -28.73 12.33
CA GLY A 79 -6.85 -29.44 13.33
C GLY A 79 -6.76 -30.96 13.11
N ALA A 80 -6.18 -31.67 14.09
CA ALA A 80 -6.08 -33.11 14.07
C ALA A 80 -7.47 -33.76 14.09
N CYS A 81 -7.66 -34.81 13.28
CA CYS A 81 -8.88 -35.60 13.25
C CYS A 81 -8.64 -36.90 14.01
N ALA A 82 -9.16 -37.00 15.24
CA ALA A 82 -9.14 -38.21 16.05
C ALA A 82 -10.57 -38.64 16.34
N LEU A 83 -10.90 -39.91 16.04
CA LEU A 83 -12.25 -40.45 16.10
C LEU A 83 -12.27 -41.72 16.96
N THR A 84 -13.31 -41.91 17.78
CA THR A 84 -13.62 -43.17 18.41
C THR A 84 -14.71 -43.88 17.59
N VAL A 85 -14.42 -45.06 17.07
CA VAL A 85 -15.28 -45.74 16.11
C VAL A 85 -16.32 -46.62 16.87
N ASN A 86 -17.46 -46.02 17.18
CA ASN A 86 -18.59 -46.70 17.84
C ASN A 86 -19.79 -46.95 16.90
N GLY A 87 -19.63 -46.69 15.61
CA GLY A 87 -20.59 -46.81 14.53
C GLY A 87 -19.94 -46.51 13.20
N ASN A 88 -20.68 -46.62 12.09
CA ASN A 88 -20.18 -46.20 10.78
C ASN A 88 -20.00 -44.69 10.76
N LEU A 89 -18.80 -44.20 10.37
CA LEU A 89 -18.41 -42.81 10.35
C LEU A 89 -17.99 -42.37 8.95
N SER A 90 -18.22 -41.09 8.65
CA SER A 90 -17.77 -40.48 7.42
C SER A 90 -17.07 -39.13 7.72
N ALA A 91 -15.88 -38.94 7.15
CA ALA A 91 -15.15 -37.67 7.21
C ALA A 91 -14.72 -37.23 5.81
N THR A 92 -14.81 -35.95 5.54
CA THR A 92 -14.36 -35.37 4.27
C THR A 92 -13.16 -34.44 4.54
N ALA A 93 -12.06 -34.68 3.82
CA ALA A 93 -10.92 -33.75 3.76
C ALA A 93 -11.00 -32.92 2.49
N THR A 94 -11.04 -31.63 2.63
CA THR A 94 -11.05 -30.68 1.51
C THR A 94 -9.64 -30.18 1.23
N PHE A 95 -9.15 -30.38 0.00
CA PHE A 95 -7.89 -29.83 -0.49
C PHE A 95 -8.20 -28.83 -1.59
N ASN A 96 -7.59 -27.66 -1.53
CA ASN A 96 -7.71 -26.65 -2.58
C ASN A 96 -6.35 -26.38 -3.22
N LEU A 97 -6.35 -25.91 -4.47
CA LEU A 97 -5.14 -25.41 -5.12
C LEU A 97 -4.66 -24.15 -4.41
N ASN A 98 -3.33 -24.02 -4.23
CA ASN A 98 -2.73 -22.78 -3.77
C ASN A 98 -3.03 -21.68 -4.77
N GLN A 99 -3.80 -20.71 -4.35
CA GLN A 99 -4.01 -19.51 -5.12
C GLN A 99 -2.79 -18.60 -4.98
N THR A 100 -2.48 -17.87 -6.02
CA THR A 100 -1.34 -16.94 -6.10
C THR A 100 -1.81 -15.60 -6.60
N VAL A 101 -0.91 -14.65 -6.77
CA VAL A 101 -1.19 -13.35 -7.39
C VAL A 101 -1.94 -13.44 -8.73
N LYS A 102 -1.91 -14.60 -9.39
CA LYS A 102 -2.64 -14.86 -10.64
C LYS A 102 -4.16 -14.77 -10.55
N VAL A 103 -4.74 -14.80 -9.34
CA VAL A 103 -6.18 -14.60 -9.15
C VAL A 103 -6.61 -13.14 -9.27
N LEU A 104 -5.67 -12.19 -9.18
CA LEU A 104 -5.96 -10.77 -9.35
C LEU A 104 -6.14 -10.48 -10.84
N ASN A 105 -7.38 -10.34 -11.29
CA ASN A 105 -7.68 -9.98 -12.67
C ASN A 105 -7.70 -8.48 -12.90
N HIS A 106 -7.88 -7.69 -11.84
CA HIS A 106 -7.89 -6.23 -11.90
C HIS A 106 -6.93 -5.66 -10.85
N ILE A 107 -5.86 -5.01 -11.30
CA ILE A 107 -4.95 -4.24 -10.44
C ILE A 107 -5.22 -2.76 -10.73
N ILE A 108 -5.84 -2.08 -9.76
CA ILE A 108 -6.17 -0.67 -9.83
C ILE A 108 -5.25 0.05 -8.86
N PHE A 109 -4.59 1.11 -9.29
CA PHE A 109 -3.77 1.94 -8.41
C PHE A 109 -4.04 3.41 -8.64
N MET A 110 -3.98 4.15 -7.56
CA MET A 110 -4.18 5.60 -7.51
C MET A 110 -3.11 6.21 -6.64
N MET A 111 -2.65 7.38 -7.05
CA MET A 111 -1.68 8.16 -6.32
C MET A 111 -2.25 9.56 -6.08
N GLN A 112 -2.49 9.89 -4.79
CA GLN A 112 -2.86 11.24 -4.34
C GLN A 112 -1.59 12.07 -4.15
N GLU A 113 -1.69 13.32 -3.65
CA GLU A 113 -0.59 14.28 -3.66
C GLU A 113 -0.17 14.75 -2.27
N ASN A 114 1.15 14.76 -2.07
CA ASN A 114 1.88 15.53 -1.06
C ASN A 114 1.51 15.24 0.39
N ARG A 115 1.40 13.94 0.81
CA ARG A 115 1.11 13.59 2.20
C ARG A 115 2.02 12.49 2.75
N GLY A 116 2.73 12.84 3.84
CA GLY A 116 3.63 11.93 4.55
C GLY A 116 2.89 10.91 5.45
N LEU A 117 3.59 9.81 5.78
CA LEU A 117 3.02 8.76 6.63
C LEU A 117 2.70 9.26 8.04
N ASP A 118 3.62 9.98 8.69
CA ASP A 118 3.39 10.50 10.03
C ASP A 118 2.30 11.55 10.06
N HIS A 119 2.18 12.33 9.00
CA HIS A 119 1.14 13.34 8.85
C HIS A 119 -0.27 12.73 8.81
N TYR A 120 -0.45 11.59 8.11
CA TYR A 120 -1.76 10.94 7.97
C TYR A 120 -2.00 9.81 8.95
N PHE A 121 -1.01 8.95 9.18
CA PHE A 121 -1.14 7.73 9.98
C PHE A 121 -0.28 7.74 11.25
N GLY A 122 0.32 8.87 11.60
CA GLY A 122 1.13 8.99 12.82
C GLY A 122 0.38 8.54 14.07
N ALA A 123 -0.93 8.80 14.16
CA ALA A 123 -1.79 8.44 15.30
C ALA A 123 -2.51 7.09 15.15
N LEU A 124 -2.19 6.26 14.14
CA LEU A 124 -2.95 5.04 13.83
C LEU A 124 -2.98 4.03 14.99
N ARG A 125 -1.88 3.87 15.73
CA ARG A 125 -1.85 2.97 16.90
C ARG A 125 -2.73 3.45 18.06
N GLN A 126 -2.90 4.77 18.22
CA GLN A 126 -3.85 5.31 19.20
C GLN A 126 -5.29 4.93 18.82
N TYR A 127 -5.64 5.08 17.54
CA TYR A 127 -6.94 4.65 17.03
C TYR A 127 -7.18 3.16 17.26
N TRP A 128 -6.21 2.31 16.99
CA TRP A 128 -6.34 0.86 17.21
C TRP A 128 -6.62 0.52 18.66
N ARG A 129 -5.88 1.11 19.61
CA ARG A 129 -6.13 0.91 21.04
C ARG A 129 -7.52 1.35 21.46
N SER A 130 -7.95 2.53 20.99
CA SER A 130 -9.29 3.09 21.31
C SER A 130 -10.42 2.24 20.76
N ASN A 131 -10.20 1.56 19.63
CA ASN A 131 -11.19 0.73 18.95
C ASN A 131 -10.98 -0.79 19.16
N ARG A 132 -10.11 -1.18 20.09
CA ARG A 132 -9.84 -2.58 20.49
C ARG A 132 -9.31 -3.45 19.34
N PHE A 133 -8.58 -2.87 18.41
CA PHE A 133 -7.77 -3.64 17.47
C PHE A 133 -6.55 -4.21 18.17
N ALA A 134 -6.02 -5.32 17.65
CA ALA A 134 -4.74 -5.85 18.12
C ALA A 134 -3.60 -4.86 17.82
N ASP A 135 -2.63 -4.78 18.74
CA ASP A 135 -1.39 -4.05 18.45
C ASP A 135 -0.50 -4.90 17.54
N ILE A 136 -0.29 -4.43 16.31
CA ILE A 136 0.53 -5.09 15.29
C ILE A 136 1.80 -4.32 14.95
N SER A 137 2.23 -3.44 15.86
CA SER A 137 3.55 -2.79 15.79
C SER A 137 3.74 -1.80 14.63
N PHE A 138 2.73 -1.01 14.31
CA PHE A 138 2.87 0.07 13.31
C PHE A 138 3.79 1.18 13.81
N ASP A 139 4.74 1.63 12.99
CA ASP A 139 5.68 2.70 13.32
C ASP A 139 5.15 4.07 12.89
N GLY A 140 4.18 4.57 13.64
CA GLY A 140 3.71 5.95 13.58
C GLY A 140 4.43 6.83 14.60
N LEU A 141 3.88 8.01 14.89
CA LEU A 141 4.50 8.96 15.81
C LEU A 141 4.72 8.32 17.20
N PRO A 142 5.91 8.46 17.79
CA PRO A 142 6.32 7.76 19.02
C PRO A 142 5.38 7.96 20.22
N GLN A 143 4.78 9.14 20.39
CA GLN A 143 3.85 9.42 21.49
C GLN A 143 2.57 8.58 21.44
N PHE A 144 2.25 7.97 20.32
CA PHE A 144 1.08 7.10 20.15
C PHE A 144 1.39 5.61 20.27
N ASN A 145 2.65 5.24 20.39
CA ASN A 145 3.03 3.87 20.67
C ASN A 145 2.64 3.48 22.11
N PRO A 146 2.36 2.21 22.43
CA PRO A 146 2.15 1.80 23.82
C PRO A 146 3.45 1.92 24.62
N ALA A 147 3.34 2.32 25.88
CA ALA A 147 4.49 2.45 26.79
C ALA A 147 5.18 1.09 27.08
N SER A 148 4.45 -0.01 26.90
CA SER A 148 4.96 -1.38 26.94
C SER A 148 4.34 -2.16 25.78
N GLY A 149 5.04 -3.15 25.22
CA GLY A 149 4.52 -3.96 24.14
C GLY A 149 5.51 -4.13 22.98
N ASN A 150 4.98 -4.30 21.79
CA ASN A 150 5.79 -4.50 20.59
C ASN A 150 6.49 -3.20 20.15
N ALA A 151 7.69 -3.34 19.58
CA ALA A 151 8.37 -2.21 18.93
C ALA A 151 7.55 -1.71 17.72
N PRO A 152 7.65 -0.42 17.35
CA PRO A 152 8.48 0.62 17.96
C PRO A 152 7.94 1.05 19.34
N LEU A 153 8.88 1.53 20.19
CA LEU A 153 8.56 1.86 21.57
C LEU A 153 7.97 3.26 21.69
N TYR A 154 7.27 3.48 22.82
CA TYR A 154 6.79 4.79 23.23
C TYR A 154 7.93 5.80 23.40
N GLY A 155 7.70 7.04 22.96
CA GLY A 155 8.59 8.17 23.14
C GLY A 155 7.82 9.49 23.31
N PRO A 156 8.51 10.58 23.58
CA PRO A 156 7.89 11.91 23.52
C PRO A 156 7.49 12.26 22.08
N PRO A 157 6.63 13.26 21.87
CA PRO A 157 6.41 13.82 20.55
C PRO A 157 7.75 14.23 19.92
N PRO A 158 8.03 13.83 18.67
CA PRO A 158 9.23 14.29 17.98
C PRO A 158 9.23 15.80 17.83
N THR A 159 10.43 16.39 17.82
CA THR A 159 10.62 17.83 17.74
C THR A 159 11.57 18.20 16.62
N ASN A 160 11.39 19.40 16.08
CA ASN A 160 12.26 20.01 15.07
C ASN A 160 12.66 21.40 15.55
N PRO A 161 13.89 21.90 15.26
CA PRO A 161 14.25 23.28 15.57
C PRO A 161 13.37 24.26 14.79
N GLY A 162 12.96 25.34 15.41
CA GLY A 162 12.25 26.45 14.77
C GLY A 162 13.17 27.59 14.37
N CYS A 163 12.62 28.65 13.82
CA CYS A 163 13.40 29.85 13.47
C CYS A 163 13.79 30.65 14.71
N ASP A 164 14.99 31.26 14.71
CA ASP A 164 15.41 32.20 15.74
C ASP A 164 14.44 33.41 15.78
N PRO A 165 13.81 33.72 16.93
CA PRO A 165 12.96 34.89 17.06
C PRO A 165 13.64 36.21 16.75
N ALA A 166 14.98 36.27 16.76
CA ALA A 166 15.75 37.45 16.37
C ALA A 166 15.81 37.67 14.84
N SER A 167 15.37 36.68 14.06
CA SER A 167 15.22 36.76 12.60
C SER A 167 13.74 36.66 12.18
N PRO A 168 12.91 37.68 12.49
CA PRO A 168 11.49 37.67 12.12
C PRO A 168 11.31 37.91 10.62
N PRO A 169 10.16 37.48 10.04
CA PRO A 169 9.81 37.81 8.67
C PRO A 169 9.88 39.35 8.42
N PRO A 170 10.29 39.83 7.24
CA PRO A 170 10.54 39.07 6.01
C PRO A 170 11.97 38.49 5.90
N ASN A 171 12.81 38.57 6.93
CA ASN A 171 14.10 37.91 6.90
C ASN A 171 13.91 36.39 6.81
N ASP A 172 14.88 35.71 6.20
CA ASP A 172 14.84 34.25 6.11
C ASP A 172 14.92 33.60 7.49
N CYS A 173 14.48 32.34 7.55
CA CYS A 173 14.60 31.53 8.76
C CYS A 173 16.08 31.27 9.08
N ILE A 174 16.45 31.42 10.33
CA ILE A 174 17.79 31.07 10.83
C ILE A 174 17.59 30.13 12.01
N GLU A 175 18.29 29.02 11.97
CA GLU A 175 18.38 28.11 13.10
C GLU A 175 19.69 28.27 13.85
N ASN A 176 19.60 28.33 15.16
CA ASN A 176 20.74 28.38 16.06
C ASN A 176 20.35 27.95 17.50
N SER A 177 21.26 28.09 18.45
CA SER A 177 21.04 27.71 19.84
C SER A 177 19.91 28.46 20.58
N LYS A 178 19.31 29.48 19.96
CA LYS A 178 18.16 30.25 20.51
C LYS A 178 16.84 29.86 19.85
N SER A 179 16.89 29.02 18.83
CA SER A 179 15.70 28.55 18.13
C SER A 179 14.81 27.75 19.08
N PRO A 180 13.48 28.01 19.10
CA PRO A 180 12.55 27.22 19.88
C PRO A 180 12.45 25.82 19.29
N SER A 181 12.08 24.85 20.12
CA SER A 181 11.74 23.51 19.66
C SER A 181 10.26 23.42 19.29
N VAL A 182 9.95 22.95 18.10
CA VAL A 182 8.58 22.73 17.60
C VAL A 182 8.29 21.23 17.69
N ALA A 183 7.33 20.85 18.51
CA ALA A 183 6.91 19.46 18.67
C ALA A 183 5.79 19.10 17.69
N SER A 184 5.66 17.81 17.35
CA SER A 184 4.50 17.35 16.56
C SER A 184 3.19 17.56 17.33
N TYR A 185 2.14 17.99 16.62
CA TYR A 185 0.84 18.35 17.19
C TYR A 185 -0.31 18.01 16.23
N HIS A 186 -1.54 17.88 16.77
CA HIS A 186 -2.72 17.63 15.96
C HIS A 186 -3.18 18.91 15.26
N LEU A 187 -3.32 18.84 13.95
CA LEU A 187 -3.87 19.92 13.11
C LEU A 187 -5.38 20.00 13.30
N ILE A 188 -5.89 21.21 13.49
CA ILE A 188 -7.33 21.46 13.65
C ILE A 188 -7.98 22.06 12.40
N THR A 189 -7.20 22.40 11.39
CA THR A 189 -7.68 22.79 10.05
C THR A 189 -7.48 21.64 9.07
N GLN A 190 -8.43 21.44 8.17
CA GLN A 190 -8.36 20.41 7.13
C GLN A 190 -7.57 20.87 5.90
N CYS A 191 -7.02 22.05 5.94
CA CYS A 191 -6.23 22.67 4.89
C CYS A 191 -4.90 23.17 5.43
N ILE A 192 -3.83 22.94 4.68
CA ILE A 192 -2.52 23.51 4.96
C ILE A 192 -1.98 24.12 3.68
N GLU A 193 -1.07 25.08 3.83
CA GLU A 193 -0.26 25.56 2.70
C GLU A 193 0.59 24.41 2.15
N ASN A 194 1.16 24.62 0.97
CA ASN A 194 1.94 23.64 0.24
C ASN A 194 3.44 23.84 0.49
N PRO A 195 4.05 23.25 1.54
CA PRO A 195 5.49 23.30 1.72
C PRO A 195 6.18 22.58 0.56
N SER A 196 7.35 23.06 0.18
CA SER A 196 8.07 22.51 -0.96
C SER A 196 8.76 21.19 -0.60
N PRO A 197 8.47 20.08 -1.31
CA PRO A 197 9.19 18.81 -1.20
C PRO A 197 10.32 18.69 -2.23
N SER A 198 10.76 19.79 -2.84
CA SER A 198 11.72 19.80 -3.95
C SER A 198 13.08 19.22 -3.55
N TRP A 199 13.96 19.10 -4.52
CA TRP A 199 15.28 18.48 -4.34
C TRP A 199 16.09 19.09 -3.19
N ASN A 200 16.20 20.41 -3.15
CA ASN A 200 16.98 21.07 -2.11
C ASN A 200 16.33 20.93 -0.73
N GLU A 201 15.02 21.16 -0.64
CA GLU A 201 14.27 21.06 0.61
C GLU A 201 14.31 19.66 1.17
N GLY A 202 14.07 18.64 0.36
CA GLY A 202 14.13 17.25 0.80
C GLY A 202 15.53 16.83 1.30
N HIS A 203 16.60 17.40 0.75
CA HIS A 203 17.96 17.18 1.24
C HIS A 203 18.27 17.97 2.52
N VAL A 204 17.73 19.19 2.66
CA VAL A 204 17.83 19.98 3.90
C VAL A 204 17.03 19.29 5.03
N ASP A 205 15.84 18.76 4.75
CA ASP A 205 15.05 17.99 5.70
C ASP A 205 15.81 16.75 6.22
N TRP A 206 16.59 16.11 5.35
CA TRP A 206 17.45 15.00 5.71
C TRP A 206 18.51 15.37 6.75
N ASN A 207 19.21 16.51 6.56
CA ASN A 207 20.20 17.02 7.49
C ASN A 207 20.49 18.49 7.18
N LEU A 208 19.97 19.40 8.01
CA LEU A 208 20.08 20.83 7.80
C LEU A 208 21.52 21.30 7.72
N SER A 209 22.40 20.81 8.60
CA SER A 209 23.80 21.24 8.67
C SER A 209 24.68 20.66 7.56
N ASN A 210 24.29 19.51 6.99
CA ASN A 210 25.02 18.81 5.93
C ASN A 210 24.09 17.97 5.05
N PRO A 211 23.39 18.60 4.10
CA PRO A 211 22.37 17.93 3.26
C PRO A 211 22.86 16.73 2.44
N VAL A 212 24.16 16.59 2.25
CA VAL A 212 24.77 15.45 1.52
C VAL A 212 25.36 14.39 2.46
N SER A 213 25.13 14.52 3.78
CA SER A 213 25.62 13.59 4.79
C SER A 213 25.07 12.17 4.56
N GLY A 214 25.85 11.15 4.91
CA GLY A 214 25.35 9.78 5.03
C GLY A 214 24.54 9.50 6.31
N SER A 215 24.40 10.51 7.20
CA SER A 215 23.74 10.37 8.50
C SER A 215 22.60 11.38 8.61
N PRO A 216 21.33 10.95 8.58
CA PRO A 216 20.18 11.84 8.73
C PRO A 216 20.08 12.37 10.17
N THR A 217 19.66 13.63 10.29
CA THR A 217 19.27 14.26 11.56
C THR A 217 17.77 14.56 11.59
N LEU A 218 17.15 14.68 10.43
CA LEU A 218 15.72 14.99 10.24
C LEU A 218 15.33 16.29 10.94
N ASP A 219 16.22 17.27 10.91
CA ASP A 219 16.11 18.55 11.65
C ASP A 219 15.84 19.78 10.76
N GLY A 220 15.65 19.60 9.45
CA GLY A 220 15.47 20.68 8.51
C GLY A 220 14.01 21.10 8.23
N TYR A 221 13.01 20.31 8.60
CA TYR A 221 11.62 20.49 8.12
C TYR A 221 11.00 21.85 8.49
N VAL A 222 11.16 22.31 9.73
CA VAL A 222 10.60 23.62 10.12
C VAL A 222 11.35 24.76 9.43
N TYR A 223 12.65 24.59 9.22
CA TYR A 223 13.45 25.53 8.44
C TYR A 223 12.96 25.63 7.00
N THR A 224 12.83 24.50 6.29
CA THR A 224 12.40 24.48 4.87
C THR A 224 10.99 25.01 4.71
N GLY A 225 10.05 24.60 5.58
CA GLY A 225 8.68 25.11 5.58
C GLY A 225 8.61 26.62 5.82
N ALA A 226 9.42 27.17 6.73
CA ALA A 226 9.48 28.60 6.99
C ALA A 226 10.16 29.37 5.85
N HIS A 227 11.26 28.81 5.30
CA HIS A 227 11.96 29.38 4.15
C HIS A 227 11.02 29.51 2.95
N ASP A 228 10.33 28.44 2.61
CA ASP A 228 9.38 28.41 1.52
C ASP A 228 8.23 29.40 1.73
N ALA A 229 7.63 29.39 2.92
CA ALA A 229 6.54 30.31 3.28
C ALA A 229 6.92 31.79 3.17
N ARG A 230 8.15 32.16 3.60
CA ARG A 230 8.63 33.55 3.57
C ARG A 230 9.01 34.00 2.18
N ASN A 231 9.43 33.09 1.30
CA ASN A 231 9.89 33.40 -0.06
C ASN A 231 8.79 33.21 -1.11
N ASN A 232 7.63 32.68 -0.75
CA ASN A 232 6.49 32.62 -1.67
C ASN A 232 5.88 34.00 -1.93
N SER A 233 5.20 34.19 -3.04
CA SER A 233 4.60 35.48 -3.44
C SER A 233 3.12 35.31 -3.81
N PRO A 234 2.18 35.72 -2.95
CA PRO A 234 2.39 36.29 -1.60
C PRO A 234 2.94 35.27 -0.62
N PRO A 235 3.61 35.73 0.48
CA PRO A 235 4.04 34.81 1.53
C PRO A 235 2.88 33.98 2.11
N PHE A 236 3.14 32.72 2.49
CA PHE A 236 2.17 31.90 3.22
C PHE A 236 1.93 32.47 4.62
N TYR A 237 0.83 32.07 5.25
CA TYR A 237 0.52 32.47 6.63
C TYR A 237 1.45 31.82 7.63
N ASP A 238 1.86 30.59 7.40
CA ASP A 238 2.78 29.87 8.30
C ASP A 238 4.25 30.25 8.06
N VAL A 239 4.55 31.55 8.19
CA VAL A 239 5.91 32.10 8.03
C VAL A 239 6.95 31.51 9.00
N ASN A 240 6.54 30.71 9.97
CA ASN A 240 7.42 29.99 10.89
C ASN A 240 7.53 28.49 10.60
N GLY A 241 6.84 27.99 9.58
CA GLY A 241 6.94 26.60 9.10
C GLY A 241 6.46 25.54 10.12
N ILE A 242 5.64 25.93 11.11
CA ILE A 242 5.29 24.99 12.20
C ILE A 242 4.30 23.92 11.77
N ARG A 243 3.49 24.16 10.72
CA ARG A 243 2.50 23.21 10.22
C ARG A 243 3.11 21.93 9.65
N VAL A 244 4.37 21.97 9.24
CA VAL A 244 5.07 20.76 8.77
C VAL A 244 5.18 19.68 9.86
N MET A 245 5.10 20.08 11.16
CA MET A 245 5.09 19.17 12.30
C MET A 245 3.69 18.67 12.66
N GLY A 246 2.67 19.10 11.94
CA GLY A 246 1.29 18.74 12.19
C GLY A 246 0.94 17.32 11.72
N TYR A 247 0.03 16.66 12.41
CA TYR A 247 -0.55 15.39 11.98
C TYR A 247 -2.08 15.42 12.06
N TYR A 248 -2.73 14.56 11.29
CA TYR A 248 -4.15 14.26 11.35
C TYR A 248 -4.41 12.93 12.07
N ASP A 249 -5.63 12.76 12.57
CA ASP A 249 -6.03 11.50 13.20
C ASP A 249 -7.36 10.96 12.62
N ASN A 250 -7.95 10.00 13.32
CA ASN A 250 -9.20 9.38 12.88
C ASN A 250 -10.42 10.29 12.95
N THR A 251 -10.35 11.45 13.59
CA THR A 251 -11.44 12.45 13.60
C THR A 251 -11.46 13.25 12.30
N ASP A 252 -10.32 13.33 11.63
CA ASP A 252 -10.14 14.01 10.35
C ASP A 252 -10.34 13.04 9.18
N LEU A 253 -9.67 11.89 9.19
CA LEU A 253 -9.58 10.91 8.11
C LEU A 253 -10.17 9.55 8.51
N ASN A 254 -11.40 9.56 9.03
CA ASN A 254 -12.04 8.37 9.58
C ASN A 254 -12.16 7.22 8.57
N TYR A 255 -12.34 7.49 7.30
CA TYR A 255 -12.40 6.49 6.25
C TYR A 255 -11.05 5.78 6.06
N TYR A 256 -9.96 6.52 5.94
CA TYR A 256 -8.62 5.96 5.76
C TYR A 256 -8.15 5.17 6.98
N TYR A 257 -8.40 5.68 8.19
CA TYR A 257 -8.09 4.96 9.44
C TYR A 257 -8.84 3.64 9.54
N TYR A 258 -10.11 3.63 9.12
CA TYR A 258 -10.88 2.39 9.04
C TYR A 258 -10.27 1.42 8.03
N LEU A 259 -9.95 1.86 6.81
CA LEU A 259 -9.38 0.99 5.78
C LEU A 259 -8.02 0.42 6.21
N ALA A 260 -7.12 1.23 6.78
CA ALA A 260 -5.83 0.79 7.31
C ALA A 260 -5.97 -0.25 8.43
N SER A 261 -7.10 -0.22 9.16
CA SER A 261 -7.41 -1.14 10.25
C SER A 261 -8.06 -2.44 9.78
N GLN A 262 -8.72 -2.45 8.64
CA GLN A 262 -9.37 -3.64 8.11
C GLN A 262 -8.47 -4.39 7.12
N PHE A 263 -7.80 -3.67 6.24
CA PHE A 263 -7.00 -4.22 5.15
C PHE A 263 -5.51 -4.24 5.47
N SER A 264 -4.67 -4.21 4.47
CA SER A 264 -3.21 -4.21 4.63
C SER A 264 -2.63 -2.83 4.39
N THR A 265 -1.64 -2.44 5.20
CA THR A 265 -0.86 -1.21 5.08
C THR A 265 0.63 -1.48 5.28
N SER A 266 1.45 -0.44 5.28
CA SER A 266 2.88 -0.51 5.57
C SER A 266 3.32 0.72 6.37
N ASP A 267 4.31 0.54 7.22
CA ASP A 267 5.04 1.60 7.91
C ASP A 267 6.47 1.79 7.35
N ARG A 268 6.78 1.14 6.24
CA ARG A 268 8.07 1.21 5.53
C ARG A 268 7.85 1.35 4.01
N TRP A 269 6.86 2.15 3.63
CA TRP A 269 6.55 2.46 2.25
C TRP A 269 6.95 3.89 1.94
N PHE A 270 7.78 4.09 0.94
CA PHE A 270 8.47 5.34 0.65
C PHE A 270 8.13 5.86 -0.76
N SER A 271 8.27 7.16 -0.97
CA SER A 271 8.46 7.70 -2.32
C SER A 271 9.83 7.28 -2.86
N PRO A 272 10.04 7.15 -4.17
CA PRO A 272 11.32 6.69 -4.73
C PRO A 272 12.49 7.65 -4.58
N ALA A 273 12.26 8.95 -4.50
CA ALA A 273 13.32 9.95 -4.47
C ALA A 273 12.95 11.15 -3.57
N MET A 274 13.96 11.79 -2.99
CA MET A 274 13.82 13.04 -2.21
C MET A 274 13.64 14.22 -3.17
N THR A 275 12.48 14.27 -3.79
CA THR A 275 12.08 15.32 -4.71
C THR A 275 10.56 15.36 -4.83
N ARG A 276 10.03 16.25 -5.66
CA ARG A 276 8.61 16.57 -5.80
C ARG A 276 7.86 15.62 -6.76
N THR A 277 6.58 15.90 -6.95
CA THR A 277 5.54 15.13 -7.63
C THR A 277 5.99 14.47 -8.93
N GLN A 278 6.35 15.24 -9.96
CA GLN A 278 6.48 14.70 -11.32
C GLN A 278 7.59 13.65 -11.46
N PRO A 279 8.85 13.89 -10.99
CA PRO A 279 9.88 12.86 -11.05
C PRO A 279 9.49 11.59 -10.29
N ASN A 280 8.84 11.72 -9.12
CA ASN A 280 8.36 10.59 -8.35
C ASN A 280 7.29 9.79 -9.11
N ARG A 281 6.32 10.45 -9.77
CA ARG A 281 5.30 9.79 -10.60
C ARG A 281 5.89 9.08 -11.82
N HIS A 282 7.02 9.56 -12.36
CA HIS A 282 7.73 8.84 -13.42
C HIS A 282 8.22 7.46 -12.94
N TYR A 283 8.63 7.32 -11.67
CA TYR A 283 8.96 6.01 -11.09
C TYR A 283 7.76 5.07 -11.04
N LEU A 284 6.55 5.56 -10.77
CA LEU A 284 5.34 4.72 -10.82
C LEU A 284 5.03 4.22 -12.23
N ILE A 285 5.37 5.02 -13.25
CA ILE A 285 5.04 4.73 -14.66
C ILE A 285 6.13 3.90 -15.34
N ALA A 286 7.41 4.19 -15.05
CA ALA A 286 8.54 3.62 -15.79
C ALA A 286 9.67 3.08 -14.90
N GLY A 287 9.56 3.17 -13.57
CA GLY A 287 10.60 2.74 -12.63
C GLY A 287 11.79 3.68 -12.56
N THR A 288 11.77 4.82 -13.26
CA THR A 288 12.84 5.82 -13.31
C THR A 288 12.32 7.18 -13.76
N SER A 289 12.94 8.26 -13.26
CA SER A 289 12.81 9.61 -13.80
C SER A 289 13.85 9.93 -14.89
N GLN A 290 14.69 8.96 -15.27
CA GLN A 290 15.84 9.16 -16.17
C GLN A 290 16.78 10.30 -15.73
N GLY A 291 16.96 10.46 -14.42
CA GLY A 291 17.83 11.48 -13.85
C GLY A 291 17.17 12.83 -13.60
N TYR A 292 15.90 13.02 -13.92
CA TYR A 292 15.21 14.26 -13.58
C TYR A 292 14.96 14.34 -12.08
N ALA A 293 15.40 15.45 -11.48
CA ALA A 293 15.16 15.85 -10.11
C ALA A 293 14.02 16.87 -10.01
N TYR A 294 13.71 17.57 -11.10
CA TYR A 294 12.66 18.57 -11.23
C TYR A 294 11.63 18.21 -12.30
N PRO A 295 10.46 18.85 -12.32
CA PRO A 295 9.47 18.70 -13.37
C PRO A 295 10.00 19.12 -14.74
N ILE A 296 9.71 18.31 -15.76
CA ILE A 296 10.07 18.61 -17.14
C ILE A 296 9.37 19.89 -17.58
N GLY A 297 10.15 20.85 -18.05
CA GLY A 297 9.63 22.09 -18.66
C GLY A 297 9.23 23.19 -17.72
N THR A 298 9.37 23.02 -16.40
CA THR A 298 9.06 24.06 -15.41
C THR A 298 10.32 24.55 -14.69
N ASP A 299 10.95 23.69 -13.94
CA ASP A 299 12.09 24.03 -13.07
C ASP A 299 13.44 23.62 -13.69
N SER A 300 13.43 22.77 -14.71
CA SER A 300 14.63 22.35 -15.43
C SER A 300 14.79 23.09 -16.76
N ASN A 301 16.03 23.14 -17.24
CA ASN A 301 16.35 23.65 -18.59
C ASN A 301 16.09 22.61 -19.69
N ASP A 302 15.78 21.37 -19.33
CA ASP A 302 15.54 20.27 -20.26
C ASP A 302 14.02 20.11 -20.50
N GLN A 303 13.66 20.12 -21.78
CA GLN A 303 12.28 19.97 -22.26
C GLN A 303 12.06 18.62 -22.93
N ALA A 304 13.04 17.72 -22.85
CA ALA A 304 12.99 16.46 -23.57
C ALA A 304 12.03 15.47 -22.90
N LEU A 305 11.14 14.88 -23.69
CA LEU A 305 10.29 13.80 -23.25
C LEU A 305 11.11 12.56 -22.89
N LEU A 306 10.68 11.85 -21.84
CA LEU A 306 11.30 10.62 -21.39
C LEU A 306 11.18 9.50 -22.46
N THR A 307 12.26 8.78 -22.64
CA THR A 307 12.34 7.66 -23.60
C THR A 307 12.18 6.30 -22.91
N ALA A 308 12.16 6.28 -21.57
CA ALA A 308 12.02 5.06 -20.79
C ALA A 308 10.75 4.29 -21.19
N LYS A 309 10.87 2.97 -21.19
CA LYS A 309 9.74 2.09 -21.44
C LYS A 309 8.78 2.13 -20.25
N THR A 310 7.51 2.44 -20.51
CA THR A 310 6.49 2.49 -19.47
C THR A 310 5.89 1.11 -19.19
N ILE A 311 5.28 0.95 -18.00
CA ILE A 311 4.51 -0.25 -17.68
C ILE A 311 3.35 -0.44 -18.67
N PHE A 312 2.68 0.66 -19.06
CA PHE A 312 1.58 0.62 -20.02
C PHE A 312 2.01 0.16 -21.41
N GLN A 313 3.20 0.57 -21.86
CA GLN A 313 3.79 0.06 -23.09
C GLN A 313 4.10 -1.45 -22.99
N SER A 314 4.56 -1.92 -21.83
CA SER A 314 4.82 -3.34 -21.58
C SER A 314 3.52 -4.16 -21.60
N LEU A 315 2.45 -3.65 -20.98
CA LEU A 315 1.12 -4.24 -20.97
C LEU A 315 0.56 -4.31 -22.39
N GLN A 316 0.62 -3.21 -23.14
CA GLN A 316 0.16 -3.13 -24.53
C GLN A 316 0.86 -4.16 -25.43
N ASN A 317 2.19 -4.24 -25.34
CA ASN A 317 2.98 -5.18 -26.15
C ASN A 317 2.71 -6.65 -25.79
N SER A 318 2.15 -6.90 -24.60
CA SER A 318 1.83 -8.24 -24.10
C SER A 318 0.35 -8.60 -24.23
N GLY A 319 -0.47 -7.74 -24.84
CA GLY A 319 -1.90 -7.96 -25.03
C GLY A 319 -2.71 -7.94 -23.73
N ILE A 320 -2.19 -7.29 -22.68
CA ILE A 320 -2.85 -7.13 -21.38
C ILE A 320 -3.64 -5.84 -21.42
N SER A 321 -4.93 -5.90 -21.10
CA SER A 321 -5.80 -4.73 -21.13
C SER A 321 -5.44 -3.74 -20.02
N TRP A 322 -5.42 -2.46 -20.37
CA TRP A 322 -5.09 -1.37 -19.46
C TRP A 322 -5.88 -0.10 -19.76
N LYS A 323 -6.07 0.75 -18.77
CA LYS A 323 -6.61 2.11 -18.91
C LYS A 323 -5.99 3.05 -17.89
N ILE A 324 -5.95 4.33 -18.25
CA ILE A 324 -5.70 5.45 -17.36
C ILE A 324 -6.98 6.26 -17.31
N TYR A 325 -7.52 6.47 -16.10
CA TYR A 325 -8.71 7.26 -15.85
C TYR A 325 -8.31 8.63 -15.32
N VAL A 326 -8.86 9.68 -15.91
CA VAL A 326 -8.59 11.09 -15.59
C VAL A 326 -9.87 11.77 -15.19
N ASP A 327 -9.87 12.53 -14.10
CA ASP A 327 -10.99 13.39 -13.77
C ASP A 327 -10.87 14.72 -14.56
N PRO A 328 -11.78 15.01 -15.51
CA PRO A 328 -11.74 16.23 -16.28
C PRO A 328 -12.39 17.43 -15.59
N ALA A 329 -12.87 17.29 -14.35
CA ALA A 329 -13.56 18.37 -13.63
C ALA A 329 -12.65 19.61 -13.56
N ASN A 330 -13.26 20.78 -13.73
CA ASN A 330 -12.57 22.07 -13.77
C ASN A 330 -11.50 22.22 -14.87
N THR A 331 -11.52 21.35 -15.89
CA THR A 331 -10.64 21.45 -17.06
C THR A 331 -11.43 21.78 -18.33
N PRO A 332 -10.77 22.25 -19.39
CA PRO A 332 -11.41 22.38 -20.71
C PRO A 332 -11.95 21.07 -21.28
N CYS A 333 -11.50 19.92 -20.76
CA CYS A 333 -11.94 18.60 -21.20
C CYS A 333 -13.29 18.17 -20.64
N VAL A 334 -13.88 18.89 -19.66
CA VAL A 334 -15.11 18.48 -18.98
C VAL A 334 -16.28 18.28 -19.94
N SER A 335 -16.40 19.12 -20.96
CA SER A 335 -17.48 19.05 -21.96
C SER A 335 -17.23 18.07 -23.09
N ASN A 336 -15.96 17.75 -23.36
CA ASN A 336 -15.55 16.83 -24.44
C ASN A 336 -14.25 16.10 -24.06
N PRO A 337 -14.32 15.05 -23.22
CA PRO A 337 -13.15 14.36 -22.68
C PRO A 337 -12.51 13.40 -23.70
N THR A 338 -11.99 13.94 -24.81
CA THR A 338 -11.22 13.15 -25.77
C THR A 338 -9.90 12.69 -25.16
N SER A 339 -9.37 11.56 -25.62
CA SER A 339 -8.05 11.06 -25.18
C SER A 339 -6.94 12.09 -25.37
N GLN A 340 -6.97 12.88 -26.46
CA GLN A 340 -6.02 13.97 -26.68
C GLN A 340 -6.11 15.07 -25.61
N CYS A 341 -7.31 15.43 -25.20
CA CYS A 341 -7.51 16.41 -24.13
C CYS A 341 -7.09 15.86 -22.78
N LEU A 342 -7.49 14.63 -22.44
CA LEU A 342 -7.17 13.98 -21.17
C LEU A 342 -5.67 13.73 -20.97
N LEU A 343 -4.90 13.56 -22.07
CA LEU A 343 -3.46 13.36 -22.00
C LEU A 343 -2.76 14.50 -21.25
N ALA A 344 -3.21 15.74 -21.42
CA ALA A 344 -2.63 16.92 -20.75
C ALA A 344 -2.78 16.90 -19.20
N TYR A 345 -3.62 16.00 -18.66
CA TYR A 345 -3.88 15.83 -17.24
C TYR A 345 -3.44 14.45 -16.73
N SER A 346 -2.49 13.82 -17.42
CA SER A 346 -1.90 12.54 -17.04
C SER A 346 -0.40 12.58 -17.21
N TYR A 347 0.33 12.15 -16.19
CA TYR A 347 1.81 12.14 -16.21
C TYR A 347 2.41 11.20 -17.27
N ILE A 348 1.60 10.37 -17.93
CA ILE A 348 2.03 9.59 -19.10
C ILE A 348 2.41 10.49 -20.29
N GLN A 349 1.94 11.76 -20.30
CA GLN A 349 2.29 12.74 -21.33
C GLN A 349 3.80 13.03 -21.41
N ASP A 350 4.51 12.86 -20.32
CA ASP A 350 5.95 13.15 -20.22
C ASP A 350 6.81 12.11 -20.93
N PHE A 351 6.21 11.03 -21.41
CA PHE A 351 6.87 9.95 -22.13
C PHE A 351 6.60 10.01 -23.62
N GLN A 352 7.65 9.83 -24.45
CA GLN A 352 7.49 9.79 -25.91
C GLN A 352 6.43 8.79 -26.37
N TRP A 353 6.40 7.59 -25.73
CA TRP A 353 5.38 6.61 -26.04
C TRP A 353 3.98 7.08 -25.62
N GLY A 354 3.87 7.77 -24.49
CA GLY A 354 2.62 8.33 -23.97
C GLY A 354 1.95 9.28 -24.98
N GLN A 355 2.74 10.07 -25.68
CA GLN A 355 2.26 10.98 -26.72
C GLN A 355 1.59 10.27 -27.91
N THR A 356 1.82 8.98 -28.08
CA THR A 356 1.20 8.18 -29.15
C THR A 356 -0.19 7.64 -28.77
N ILE A 357 -0.58 7.67 -27.49
CA ILE A 357 -1.83 7.05 -27.00
C ILE A 357 -3.08 7.62 -27.67
N PRO A 358 -3.25 8.95 -27.83
CA PRO A 358 -4.48 9.50 -28.42
C PRO A 358 -4.77 9.00 -29.84
N GLN A 359 -3.73 8.73 -30.61
CA GLN A 359 -3.88 8.24 -31.99
C GLN A 359 -3.95 6.72 -32.06
N SER A 360 -3.13 6.03 -31.28
CA SER A 360 -2.97 4.57 -31.39
C SER A 360 -3.90 3.78 -30.48
N TYR A 361 -4.24 4.33 -29.32
CA TYR A 361 -5.00 3.66 -28.25
C TYR A 361 -5.99 4.60 -27.55
N PRO A 362 -6.85 5.33 -28.30
CA PRO A 362 -7.66 6.41 -27.72
C PRO A 362 -8.62 5.97 -26.60
N SER A 363 -9.06 4.71 -26.60
CA SER A 363 -9.93 4.17 -25.54
C SER A 363 -9.22 3.84 -24.23
N ASN A 364 -7.88 3.88 -24.22
CA ASN A 364 -7.09 3.55 -23.04
C ASN A 364 -6.84 4.75 -22.11
N LEU A 365 -7.13 5.96 -22.56
CA LEU A 365 -7.14 7.18 -21.78
C LEU A 365 -8.59 7.70 -21.74
N ALA A 366 -9.25 7.59 -20.58
CA ALA A 366 -10.68 7.75 -20.45
C ALA A 366 -11.03 8.68 -19.26
N PRO A 367 -12.19 9.36 -19.29
CA PRO A 367 -12.63 10.15 -18.15
C PRO A 367 -13.01 9.25 -16.98
N ILE A 368 -12.94 9.79 -15.75
CA ILE A 368 -13.26 9.05 -14.52
C ILE A 368 -14.68 8.47 -14.53
N SER A 369 -15.61 9.08 -15.23
CA SER A 369 -16.97 8.55 -15.43
C SER A 369 -16.98 7.17 -16.10
N GLN A 370 -15.97 6.88 -16.92
CA GLN A 370 -15.80 5.56 -17.52
C GLN A 370 -15.36 4.51 -16.48
N TYR A 371 -14.58 4.88 -15.44
CA TYR A 371 -14.24 3.99 -14.33
C TYR A 371 -15.52 3.49 -13.64
N PHE A 372 -16.43 4.39 -13.28
CA PHE A 372 -17.69 4.02 -12.66
C PHE A 372 -18.54 3.13 -13.56
N THR A 373 -18.53 3.39 -14.86
CA THR A 373 -19.21 2.55 -15.86
C THR A 373 -18.60 1.15 -15.92
N ASP A 374 -17.26 1.06 -15.97
CA ASP A 374 -16.52 -0.20 -16.04
C ASP A 374 -16.70 -1.03 -14.76
N VAL A 375 -16.68 -0.38 -13.58
CA VAL A 375 -16.97 -1.02 -12.29
C VAL A 375 -18.39 -1.59 -12.26
N LYS A 376 -19.38 -0.78 -12.65
CA LYS A 376 -20.80 -1.17 -12.67
C LYS A 376 -21.06 -2.35 -13.60
N ASN A 377 -20.44 -2.36 -14.75
CA ASN A 377 -20.66 -3.36 -15.80
C ASN A 377 -19.75 -4.58 -15.69
N GLY A 378 -18.73 -4.57 -14.80
CA GLY A 378 -17.74 -5.63 -14.70
C GLY A 378 -16.79 -5.67 -15.91
N THR A 379 -16.48 -4.52 -16.48
CA THR A 379 -15.63 -4.34 -17.68
C THR A 379 -14.31 -3.63 -17.38
N LEU A 380 -13.89 -3.62 -16.11
CA LEU A 380 -12.58 -3.08 -15.73
C LEU A 380 -11.44 -3.74 -16.52
N PRO A 381 -10.41 -2.99 -16.94
CA PRO A 381 -9.22 -3.57 -17.54
C PRO A 381 -8.43 -4.39 -16.49
N GLN A 382 -7.46 -5.16 -16.97
CA GLN A 382 -6.58 -5.94 -16.10
C GLN A 382 -5.65 -5.05 -15.26
N VAL A 383 -5.26 -3.89 -15.79
CA VAL A 383 -4.48 -2.88 -15.07
C VAL A 383 -5.12 -1.51 -15.29
N ALA A 384 -5.38 -0.80 -14.21
CA ALA A 384 -5.92 0.55 -14.24
C ALA A 384 -5.09 1.50 -13.38
N MET A 385 -4.77 2.67 -13.90
CA MET A 385 -4.30 3.81 -13.11
C MET A 385 -5.41 4.85 -13.04
N ILE A 386 -5.61 5.43 -11.88
CA ILE A 386 -6.47 6.59 -11.69
C ILE A 386 -5.55 7.76 -11.34
N GLU A 387 -5.58 8.80 -12.16
CA GLU A 387 -4.86 10.03 -11.87
C GLU A 387 -5.52 10.77 -10.69
N SER A 388 -4.74 11.51 -9.92
CA SER A 388 -5.28 12.40 -8.89
C SER A 388 -6.21 13.44 -9.51
N ALA A 389 -7.24 13.84 -8.77
CA ALA A 389 -8.21 14.83 -9.23
C ALA A 389 -7.76 16.27 -8.91
N GLY A 390 -6.49 16.62 -9.23
CA GLY A 390 -5.89 17.91 -8.96
C GLY A 390 -6.70 19.09 -9.48
N PRO A 391 -7.11 19.11 -10.76
CA PRO A 391 -7.93 20.21 -11.27
C PRO A 391 -9.27 20.42 -10.55
N ALA A 392 -9.77 19.38 -9.87
CA ALA A 392 -10.98 19.46 -9.04
C ALA A 392 -10.68 19.88 -7.59
N GLY A 393 -9.41 19.97 -7.17
CA GLY A 393 -9.01 20.22 -5.78
C GLY A 393 -9.33 19.03 -4.86
N LEU A 394 -9.29 17.80 -5.39
CA LEU A 394 -9.64 16.57 -4.67
C LEU A 394 -8.46 15.59 -4.55
N ASP A 395 -7.27 16.08 -4.82
CA ASP A 395 -6.00 15.33 -4.79
C ASP A 395 -5.29 15.35 -3.44
N GLU A 396 -5.83 16.10 -2.47
CA GLU A 396 -5.29 16.30 -1.12
C GLU A 396 -3.99 17.11 -1.06
N HIS A 397 -3.57 17.72 -2.17
CA HIS A 397 -2.40 18.59 -2.25
C HIS A 397 -2.45 19.74 -1.22
N GLY A 398 -1.31 20.33 -0.88
CA GLY A 398 -1.28 21.59 -0.12
C GLY A 398 -1.89 22.73 -0.92
N SER A 399 -2.41 23.73 -0.24
CA SER A 399 -3.05 24.89 -0.87
C SER A 399 -2.03 25.97 -1.22
N ASP A 400 -2.05 26.43 -2.46
CA ASP A 400 -1.18 27.53 -2.92
C ASP A 400 -1.81 28.91 -2.68
N SER A 401 -3.09 28.97 -2.29
CA SER A 401 -3.79 30.22 -2.01
C SER A 401 -5.04 30.00 -1.15
N ASP A 402 -5.46 31.05 -0.43
CA ASP A 402 -6.72 31.07 0.32
C ASP A 402 -7.97 31.05 -0.55
N GLN A 403 -7.85 31.42 -1.81
CA GLN A 403 -9.02 31.53 -2.68
C GLN A 403 -9.61 30.16 -3.00
N TYR A 404 -8.78 29.12 -3.05
CA TYR A 404 -9.18 27.76 -3.36
C TYR A 404 -8.40 26.79 -2.46
N PRO A 405 -8.70 26.77 -1.16
CA PRO A 405 -8.03 25.85 -0.25
C PRO A 405 -8.41 24.42 -0.58
N ILE A 406 -7.45 23.53 -0.54
CA ILE A 406 -7.65 22.10 -0.78
C ILE A 406 -7.91 21.41 0.55
N ASP A 407 -9.11 20.85 0.68
CA ASP A 407 -9.59 20.16 1.88
C ASP A 407 -9.34 18.65 1.79
N ILE A 408 -8.53 18.12 2.70
CA ILE A 408 -8.18 16.69 2.72
C ILE A 408 -9.39 15.79 2.94
N GLN A 409 -10.43 16.25 3.64
CA GLN A 409 -11.65 15.45 3.85
C GLN A 409 -12.44 15.29 2.55
N LEU A 410 -12.44 16.30 1.69
CA LEU A 410 -13.07 16.21 0.37
C LEU A 410 -12.29 15.28 -0.56
N GLY A 411 -10.95 15.31 -0.49
CA GLY A 411 -10.09 14.35 -1.20
C GLY A 411 -10.33 12.91 -0.75
N ALA A 412 -10.36 12.68 0.56
CA ALA A 412 -10.67 11.36 1.12
C ALA A 412 -12.09 10.88 0.77
N GLN A 413 -13.09 11.80 0.70
CA GLN A 413 -14.43 11.47 0.24
C GLN A 413 -14.45 11.11 -1.26
N TYR A 414 -13.64 11.78 -2.07
CA TYR A 414 -13.47 11.41 -3.47
C TYR A 414 -12.92 9.99 -3.60
N VAL A 415 -11.87 9.64 -2.86
CA VAL A 415 -11.33 8.28 -2.84
C VAL A 415 -12.35 7.25 -2.34
N GLU A 416 -13.16 7.60 -1.33
CA GLU A 416 -14.29 6.78 -0.88
C GLU A 416 -15.25 6.49 -2.05
N SER A 417 -15.56 7.50 -2.85
CA SER A 417 -16.45 7.37 -4.01
C SER A 417 -15.94 6.40 -5.08
N LEU A 418 -14.62 6.19 -5.16
CA LEU A 418 -13.99 5.23 -6.08
C LEU A 418 -13.95 3.80 -5.50
N ILE A 419 -13.63 3.67 -4.23
CA ILE A 419 -13.41 2.36 -3.59
C ILE A 419 -14.73 1.66 -3.24
N ASN A 420 -15.72 2.37 -2.70
CA ASN A 420 -16.97 1.77 -2.24
C ASN A 420 -17.77 1.08 -3.38
N PRO A 421 -17.92 1.68 -4.57
CA PRO A 421 -18.52 1.00 -5.71
C PRO A 421 -17.75 -0.26 -6.15
N LEU A 422 -16.41 -0.23 -6.14
CA LEU A 422 -15.61 -1.40 -6.47
C LEU A 422 -15.87 -2.54 -5.49
N MET A 423 -15.88 -2.27 -4.18
CA MET A 423 -16.12 -3.27 -3.14
C MET A 423 -17.49 -3.96 -3.28
N THR A 424 -18.48 -3.27 -3.84
CA THR A 424 -19.83 -3.81 -4.05
C THR A 424 -20.07 -4.37 -5.45
N SER A 425 -19.09 -4.25 -6.35
CA SER A 425 -19.19 -4.69 -7.75
C SER A 425 -18.92 -6.18 -7.94
N VAL A 426 -19.26 -6.68 -9.13
CA VAL A 426 -18.93 -8.04 -9.56
C VAL A 426 -17.42 -8.26 -9.74
N SER A 427 -16.66 -7.19 -9.94
CA SER A 427 -15.20 -7.22 -10.09
C SER A 427 -14.47 -7.29 -8.75
N TRP A 428 -15.15 -7.06 -7.62
CA TRP A 428 -14.52 -7.11 -6.30
C TRP A 428 -13.76 -8.42 -6.07
N LYS A 429 -14.37 -9.55 -6.42
CA LYS A 429 -13.88 -10.92 -6.15
C LYS A 429 -12.44 -11.20 -6.60
N ASP A 430 -11.92 -10.42 -7.55
CA ASP A 430 -10.61 -10.61 -8.19
C ASP A 430 -9.87 -9.29 -8.47
N SER A 431 -10.19 -8.25 -7.69
CA SER A 431 -9.58 -6.92 -7.76
C SER A 431 -8.64 -6.65 -6.60
N VAL A 432 -7.69 -5.74 -6.82
CA VAL A 432 -6.99 -4.99 -5.80
C VAL A 432 -7.03 -3.51 -6.15
N PHE A 433 -7.35 -2.67 -5.16
CA PHE A 433 -7.17 -1.22 -5.22
C PHE A 433 -5.99 -0.84 -4.33
N ILE A 434 -5.00 -0.14 -4.87
CA ILE A 434 -3.81 0.34 -4.17
C ILE A 434 -3.86 1.85 -4.17
N LEU A 435 -3.97 2.43 -2.97
CA LEU A 435 -3.88 3.88 -2.76
C LEU A 435 -2.52 4.20 -2.14
N THR A 436 -1.83 5.18 -2.70
CA THR A 436 -0.59 5.74 -2.17
C THR A 436 -0.49 7.23 -2.51
N TYR A 437 0.63 7.85 -2.14
CA TYR A 437 0.93 9.26 -2.38
C TYR A 437 2.26 9.37 -3.11
N ASP A 438 2.44 10.43 -3.87
CA ASP A 438 3.62 10.63 -4.72
C ASP A 438 4.87 11.00 -3.91
N GLU A 439 4.72 11.84 -2.89
CA GLU A 439 5.79 12.21 -1.97
C GLU A 439 5.20 12.79 -0.66
N ALA A 440 6.04 13.16 0.30
CA ALA A 440 5.60 13.49 1.65
C ALA A 440 5.14 14.95 1.84
N GLY A 441 5.24 15.82 0.82
CA GLY A 441 4.75 17.20 0.89
C GLY A 441 5.61 18.14 1.71
N GLY A 442 6.91 17.89 1.90
CA GLY A 442 7.74 18.69 2.82
C GLY A 442 7.31 18.55 4.29
N LEU A 443 6.48 17.54 4.61
CA LEU A 443 5.93 17.32 5.94
C LEU A 443 6.79 16.33 6.72
N TYR A 444 6.88 16.53 8.04
CA TYR A 444 7.77 15.80 8.93
C TYR A 444 7.53 14.28 8.90
N ASP A 445 8.62 13.55 8.81
CA ASP A 445 8.68 12.10 9.05
C ASP A 445 9.81 11.78 10.04
N HIS A 446 9.51 11.01 11.10
CA HIS A 446 10.52 10.61 12.06
C HIS A 446 11.40 9.45 11.58
N VAL A 447 11.09 8.88 10.42
CA VAL A 447 11.87 7.80 9.79
C VAL A 447 12.58 8.34 8.55
N ALA A 448 13.89 8.26 8.57
CA ALA A 448 14.72 8.72 7.47
C ALA A 448 14.50 7.91 6.19
N ALA A 449 14.74 8.54 5.05
CA ALA A 449 14.83 7.86 3.76
C ALA A 449 15.83 6.69 3.81
N GLN A 450 15.58 5.66 3.02
CA GLN A 450 16.31 4.38 3.07
C GLN A 450 17.17 4.17 1.84
N SER A 451 18.26 3.43 1.99
CA SER A 451 19.07 3.01 0.84
C SER A 451 18.23 2.20 -0.15
N ALA A 452 18.37 2.50 -1.41
CA ALA A 452 17.63 1.88 -2.48
C ALA A 452 18.52 1.62 -3.71
N LYS A 453 18.05 0.80 -4.64
CA LYS A 453 18.78 0.53 -5.87
C LYS A 453 18.58 1.68 -6.86
N SER A 454 19.67 2.27 -7.40
CA SER A 454 19.52 3.19 -8.54
C SER A 454 18.80 2.49 -9.70
N PRO A 455 17.80 3.14 -10.33
CA PRO A 455 17.00 2.50 -11.38
C PRO A 455 17.83 2.15 -12.63
N ASP A 456 18.67 3.06 -13.07
CA ASP A 456 19.37 3.04 -14.37
C ASP A 456 20.85 3.47 -14.24
N GLY A 457 21.25 4.05 -13.11
CA GLY A 457 22.58 4.58 -12.86
C GLY A 457 22.79 6.01 -13.37
N ILE A 458 21.71 6.67 -13.81
CA ILE A 458 21.75 8.07 -14.23
C ILE A 458 21.70 8.94 -12.98
N LYS A 459 22.60 9.89 -12.89
CA LYS A 459 22.64 10.92 -11.84
C LYS A 459 21.67 12.06 -12.21
N PRO A 460 21.38 12.97 -11.29
CA PRO A 460 20.59 14.16 -11.64
C PRO A 460 21.17 14.89 -12.84
N VAL A 461 20.30 15.19 -13.81
CA VAL A 461 20.69 15.80 -15.10
C VAL A 461 20.26 17.25 -15.23
N ASP A 462 19.37 17.73 -14.34
CA ASP A 462 18.67 18.99 -14.45
C ASP A 462 18.87 19.92 -13.24
N LEU A 463 19.84 19.62 -12.37
CA LEU A 463 20.17 20.49 -11.24
C LEU A 463 20.67 21.86 -11.72
N LEU A 464 20.17 22.92 -11.10
CA LEU A 464 20.56 24.30 -11.38
C LEU A 464 21.86 24.68 -10.61
N PRO A 465 22.62 25.66 -11.11
CA PRO A 465 23.77 26.16 -10.36
C PRO A 465 23.38 26.66 -8.96
N GLY A 466 23.98 26.07 -7.94
CA GLY A 466 23.66 26.37 -6.54
C GLY A 466 22.84 25.29 -5.84
N ASP A 467 22.22 24.38 -6.59
CA ASP A 467 21.51 23.26 -6.01
C ASP A 467 22.45 22.32 -5.25
N ILE A 468 21.90 21.68 -4.24
CA ILE A 468 22.57 20.61 -3.49
C ILE A 468 22.96 19.52 -4.46
N CYS A 469 24.19 18.97 -4.29
CA CYS A 469 24.81 17.99 -5.18
C CYS A 469 25.41 18.52 -6.50
N THR A 470 25.36 19.81 -6.77
CA THR A 470 26.07 20.39 -7.95
C THR A 470 27.57 20.54 -7.71
N THR A 471 27.97 21.02 -6.54
CA THR A 471 29.37 21.26 -6.15
C THR A 471 29.84 20.31 -5.04
N THR A 472 28.92 19.67 -4.37
CA THR A 472 29.14 18.68 -3.30
C THR A 472 28.69 17.31 -3.77
N THR A 473 29.29 16.27 -3.21
CA THR A 473 28.88 14.88 -3.48
C THR A 473 28.58 14.17 -2.17
N GLY A 474 27.61 13.29 -2.18
CA GLY A 474 27.26 12.50 -1.03
C GLY A 474 26.36 11.32 -1.43
N PRO A 475 26.05 10.44 -0.49
CA PRO A 475 25.28 9.24 -0.79
C PRO A 475 23.84 9.53 -1.23
N THR A 476 23.32 10.73 -0.97
CA THR A 476 21.96 11.13 -1.36
C THR A 476 21.88 11.72 -2.78
N CYS A 477 23.01 11.93 -3.46
CA CYS A 477 23.10 12.67 -4.73
C CYS A 477 22.92 11.83 -6.01
N ASP A 478 22.39 10.61 -5.96
CA ASP A 478 22.40 9.71 -7.12
C ASP A 478 21.22 8.75 -7.23
N PHE A 479 20.08 9.08 -6.63
CA PHE A 479 18.88 8.24 -6.58
C PHE A 479 19.11 6.83 -5.97
N THR A 480 20.12 6.67 -5.12
CA THR A 480 20.36 5.45 -4.34
C THR A 480 19.71 5.47 -2.96
N TYR A 481 18.90 6.48 -2.71
CA TYR A 481 18.01 6.58 -1.56
C TYR A 481 16.56 6.73 -2.01
N THR A 482 15.64 6.34 -1.15
CA THR A 482 14.20 6.65 -1.29
C THR A 482 13.97 8.13 -0.96
N GLY A 483 12.78 8.64 -1.19
CA GLY A 483 12.28 9.81 -0.48
C GLY A 483 11.75 9.41 0.90
N TYR A 484 10.86 10.23 1.46
CA TYR A 484 10.25 9.99 2.77
C TYR A 484 9.06 9.04 2.67
N ARG A 485 8.56 8.55 3.83
CA ARG A 485 7.44 7.63 3.87
C ARG A 485 6.15 8.30 3.42
N VAL A 486 5.37 7.54 2.68
CA VAL A 486 4.02 7.93 2.24
C VAL A 486 3.01 6.87 2.64
N PRO A 487 1.72 7.20 2.83
CA PRO A 487 0.69 6.23 3.13
C PRO A 487 0.51 5.17 2.05
N LEU A 488 0.18 3.95 2.47
CA LEU A 488 -0.21 2.85 1.60
C LEU A 488 -1.46 2.18 2.13
N LEU A 489 -2.45 1.97 1.26
CA LEU A 489 -3.61 1.12 1.52
C LEU A 489 -3.74 0.08 0.40
N VAL A 490 -3.77 -1.20 0.76
CA VAL A 490 -3.95 -2.34 -0.16
C VAL A 490 -5.30 -2.98 0.11
N ILE A 491 -6.28 -2.68 -0.72
CA ILE A 491 -7.70 -3.00 -0.53
C ILE A 491 -8.09 -4.07 -1.54
N SER A 492 -8.43 -5.26 -1.07
CA SER A 492 -8.71 -6.44 -1.91
C SER A 492 -9.49 -7.48 -1.11
N PRO A 493 -10.31 -8.33 -1.75
CA PRO A 493 -10.85 -9.51 -1.08
C PRO A 493 -9.75 -10.42 -0.51
N TYR A 494 -8.56 -10.37 -1.06
CA TYR A 494 -7.40 -11.14 -0.64
C TYR A 494 -6.48 -10.41 0.33
N ALA A 495 -6.63 -9.10 0.54
CA ALA A 495 -5.79 -8.36 1.47
C ALA A 495 -5.85 -8.99 2.88
N ARG A 496 -4.70 -9.14 3.53
CA ARG A 496 -4.66 -9.64 4.90
C ARG A 496 -5.43 -8.70 5.81
N LYS A 497 -6.14 -9.30 6.75
CA LYS A 497 -6.91 -8.54 7.74
C LYS A 497 -5.97 -7.90 8.74
N HIS A 498 -6.12 -6.58 8.94
CA HIS A 498 -5.37 -5.81 9.93
C HIS A 498 -3.87 -6.13 9.88
N TYR A 499 -3.24 -5.91 8.74
CA TYR A 499 -1.85 -6.31 8.49
C TYR A 499 -0.96 -5.11 8.18
N VAL A 500 0.19 -5.04 8.84
CA VAL A 500 1.26 -4.08 8.56
C VAL A 500 2.45 -4.81 7.96
N ASN A 501 2.98 -4.29 6.87
CA ASN A 501 4.26 -4.72 6.32
C ASN A 501 5.37 -3.78 6.78
N HIS A 502 6.44 -4.35 7.35
CA HIS A 502 7.59 -3.61 7.87
C HIS A 502 8.82 -3.67 6.94
N GLN A 503 8.66 -4.25 5.76
CA GLN A 503 9.75 -4.32 4.78
C GLN A 503 9.86 -3.01 4.01
N VAL A 504 11.06 -2.46 3.95
CA VAL A 504 11.37 -1.27 3.14
C VAL A 504 11.01 -1.52 1.68
N ALA A 505 10.20 -0.66 1.12
CA ALA A 505 9.80 -0.64 -0.28
C ALA A 505 9.44 0.78 -0.70
N ASP A 506 9.56 1.06 -1.98
CA ASP A 506 8.90 2.20 -2.61
C ASP A 506 7.83 1.72 -3.58
N TYR A 507 7.06 2.65 -4.12
CA TYR A 507 5.93 2.27 -4.95
C TYR A 507 6.28 1.72 -6.35
N THR A 508 7.58 1.58 -6.71
CA THR A 508 7.96 0.72 -7.84
C THR A 508 7.68 -0.76 -7.53
N ALA A 509 7.38 -1.11 -6.27
CA ALA A 509 6.82 -2.42 -5.92
C ALA A 509 5.44 -2.69 -6.54
N ILE A 510 4.67 -1.65 -6.91
CA ILE A 510 3.44 -1.79 -7.69
C ILE A 510 3.76 -2.31 -9.10
N LEU A 511 4.82 -1.79 -9.72
CA LEU A 511 5.32 -2.31 -10.99
C LEU A 511 5.71 -3.78 -10.85
N LYS A 512 6.44 -4.12 -9.78
CA LYS A 512 6.82 -5.50 -9.46
C LYS A 512 5.63 -6.43 -9.28
N LEU A 513 4.54 -5.94 -8.67
CA LEU A 513 3.30 -6.71 -8.55
C LEU A 513 2.69 -7.01 -9.93
N ILE A 514 2.59 -5.99 -10.78
CA ILE A 514 2.06 -6.11 -12.15
C ILE A 514 2.93 -7.08 -12.97
N GLU A 515 4.24 -6.90 -12.94
CA GLU A 515 5.21 -7.77 -13.62
C GLU A 515 5.09 -9.22 -13.17
N THR A 516 5.03 -9.45 -11.85
CA THR A 516 4.87 -10.78 -11.28
C THR A 516 3.54 -11.42 -11.69
N ARG A 517 2.45 -10.64 -11.68
CA ARG A 517 1.12 -11.12 -12.06
C ARG A 517 1.04 -11.56 -13.51
N PHE A 518 1.64 -10.79 -14.41
CA PHE A 518 1.51 -11.01 -15.85
C PHE A 518 2.76 -11.66 -16.48
N GLY A 519 3.81 -11.90 -15.71
CA GLY A 519 5.05 -12.52 -16.22
C GLY A 519 5.85 -11.57 -17.11
N LEU A 520 5.79 -10.27 -16.84
CA LEU A 520 6.53 -9.25 -17.57
C LEU A 520 7.96 -9.11 -17.02
N PRO A 521 8.93 -8.76 -17.86
CA PRO A 521 10.25 -8.38 -17.39
C PRO A 521 10.19 -7.06 -16.62
N ALA A 522 11.08 -6.90 -15.64
CA ALA A 522 11.25 -5.64 -14.93
C ALA A 522 11.67 -4.51 -15.90
N LEU A 523 11.20 -3.29 -15.62
CA LEU A 523 11.51 -2.11 -16.41
C LEU A 523 12.92 -1.59 -16.12
N THR A 524 13.32 -1.62 -14.84
CA THR A 524 14.58 -1.07 -14.33
C THR A 524 15.21 -1.98 -13.27
N LYS A 525 16.38 -1.59 -12.77
CA LYS A 525 16.99 -2.24 -11.61
C LYS A 525 16.25 -1.95 -10.32
N ARG A 526 15.49 -0.84 -10.23
CA ARG A 526 14.75 -0.41 -9.03
C ARG A 526 13.58 -1.34 -8.75
N ASP A 527 12.67 -1.49 -9.70
CA ASP A 527 11.50 -2.36 -9.59
C ASP A 527 11.91 -3.85 -9.55
N ALA A 528 12.98 -4.25 -10.28
CA ALA A 528 13.54 -5.59 -10.18
C ALA A 528 13.97 -5.95 -8.74
N ALA A 529 14.50 -4.99 -8.00
CA ALA A 529 15.00 -5.17 -6.64
C ALA A 529 13.90 -5.09 -5.56
N GLN A 530 12.71 -4.60 -5.92
CA GLN A 530 11.61 -4.45 -4.97
C GLN A 530 11.05 -5.78 -4.46
N MET A 531 10.44 -5.70 -3.28
CA MET A 531 9.63 -6.79 -2.76
C MET A 531 8.45 -7.07 -3.69
N SER A 532 8.07 -8.33 -3.83
CA SER A 532 6.77 -8.62 -4.41
C SER A 532 5.70 -8.29 -3.36
N MET A 533 4.71 -7.52 -3.71
CA MET A 533 3.62 -7.16 -2.78
C MET A 533 2.76 -8.36 -2.34
N THR A 534 3.14 -9.59 -2.69
CA THR A 534 2.39 -10.80 -2.35
C THR A 534 2.23 -11.02 -0.84
N ALA A 535 3.13 -10.46 -0.02
CA ALA A 535 3.03 -10.51 1.44
C ALA A 535 1.78 -9.81 2.01
N TYR A 536 1.20 -8.86 1.28
CA TYR A 536 -0.02 -8.15 1.67
C TYR A 536 -1.29 -9.02 1.53
N PHE A 537 -1.22 -10.18 0.87
CA PHE A 537 -2.38 -10.99 0.50
C PHE A 537 -2.43 -12.33 1.22
N ASN A 538 -3.64 -12.83 1.44
CA ASN A 538 -3.93 -14.20 1.80
C ASN A 538 -4.81 -14.81 0.70
N PHE A 539 -4.16 -15.35 -0.32
CA PHE A 539 -4.85 -15.90 -1.48
C PHE A 539 -5.58 -17.21 -1.17
N ASN A 540 -5.13 -17.98 -0.19
CA ASN A 540 -5.70 -19.30 0.10
C ASN A 540 -6.98 -19.23 0.94
N THR A 541 -7.05 -18.27 1.85
CA THR A 541 -8.21 -18.00 2.69
C THR A 541 -8.53 -16.50 2.67
N PRO A 542 -9.12 -16.02 1.57
CA PRO A 542 -9.35 -14.58 1.39
C PRO A 542 -10.29 -14.06 2.48
N PRO A 543 -9.86 -13.04 3.26
CA PRO A 543 -10.63 -12.57 4.40
C PRO A 543 -11.88 -11.76 4.01
N TRP A 544 -11.89 -11.15 2.82
CA TRP A 544 -12.82 -10.10 2.45
C TRP A 544 -13.61 -10.38 1.18
N MET A 545 -13.91 -11.67 0.86
CA MET A 545 -14.83 -11.99 -0.25
C MET A 545 -16.19 -11.30 -0.07
N THR A 546 -16.62 -11.13 1.18
CA THR A 546 -17.65 -10.15 1.56
C THR A 546 -16.92 -8.95 2.15
N PRO A 547 -16.92 -7.79 1.49
CA PRO A 547 -16.16 -6.63 1.97
C PRO A 547 -16.74 -6.09 3.28
N PRO A 548 -15.91 -5.47 4.13
CA PRO A 548 -16.40 -4.74 5.28
C PRO A 548 -17.13 -3.49 4.81
N LYS A 549 -18.03 -2.96 5.64
CA LYS A 549 -18.74 -1.73 5.35
C LYS A 549 -18.03 -0.56 6.06
N PRO A 550 -17.31 0.31 5.34
CA PRO A 550 -16.65 1.45 5.95
C PRO A 550 -17.67 2.51 6.40
N PRO A 551 -17.33 3.35 7.39
CA PRO A 551 -18.06 4.58 7.65
C PRO A 551 -17.88 5.54 6.47
N ALA A 552 -18.84 6.43 6.25
CA ALA A 552 -18.65 7.53 5.32
C ALA A 552 -17.55 8.48 5.85
N GLN A 553 -16.76 9.05 4.94
CA GLN A 553 -15.79 10.08 5.29
C GLN A 553 -16.53 11.32 5.84
N SER A 554 -16.13 11.80 6.99
CA SER A 554 -16.58 13.07 7.54
C SER A 554 -16.02 14.23 6.73
N THR A 555 -16.84 15.22 6.44
CA THR A 555 -16.44 16.47 5.76
C THR A 555 -16.84 17.68 6.59
N SER A 556 -16.90 17.52 7.92
CA SER A 556 -17.35 18.56 8.85
C SER A 556 -16.20 19.37 9.45
N GLY A 557 -14.96 19.07 9.13
CA GLY A 557 -13.80 19.81 9.59
C GLY A 557 -13.74 21.23 9.01
N SER A 558 -13.05 22.11 9.71
CA SER A 558 -12.84 23.46 9.24
C SER A 558 -11.62 23.53 8.33
N CYS A 559 -11.75 24.22 7.18
CA CYS A 559 -10.67 24.44 6.24
C CYS A 559 -10.33 25.92 6.22
N TYR A 560 -9.15 26.29 6.71
CA TYR A 560 -8.64 27.65 6.75
C TYR A 560 -7.11 27.66 6.76
N LEU A 561 -6.50 28.69 6.18
CA LEU A 561 -5.05 28.87 6.14
C LEU A 561 -4.58 30.02 7.02
N ASN A 562 -5.42 31.03 7.26
CA ASN A 562 -5.09 32.31 7.88
C ASN A 562 -5.01 32.31 9.42
N GLN A 563 -5.10 31.16 10.06
CA GLN A 563 -4.95 30.99 11.50
C GLN A 563 -3.94 29.88 11.75
N LEU A 564 -2.91 30.19 12.52
CA LEU A 564 -1.97 29.16 12.99
C LEU A 564 -2.59 28.39 14.15
N PRO A 565 -2.27 27.11 14.30
CA PRO A 565 -2.76 26.26 15.36
C PRO A 565 -2.23 26.66 16.73
#